data_f4160cbf27a2bbf77276f23bf1a7cc2e
#
_entry.id   f4160cbf27a2bbf77276f23bf1a7cc2e
#
_cell.length_a   1.000
_cell.length_b   1.000
_cell.length_c   1.000
_cell.angle_alpha   90.00
_cell.angle_beta   90.00
_cell.angle_gamma   90.00
#
_symmetry.space_group_name_H-M   'P 1'
#
loop_
_entity.id
_entity.type
_entity.pdbx_description
1 polymer ?
#
loop_
_entity_poly.entity_id
_entity_poly.type
_entity_poly.pdbx_seq_one_letter_code
_entity_poly.pdbx_strand_id
1 'polypeptide(L)'
;MGANNFATLRTTSIVTRQLKEHARDNQLQEQMSGYKRMRRQHQKAIMQLEDKCRQEFEEQQQRLDKEYDALLQQFKKDLEKQITKQQQELDKKVRLAFYVQKSNYLFIVFSISVKSKCNTTT
;
A
#
# COMPACT_ATOMS: atom_id res chain seq x y z
N MET A 1 57.59 -71.17 9.93
CA MET A 1 57.34 -69.96 9.12
C MET A 1 55.85 -69.69 8.84
N GLY A 2 54.95 -70.62 9.08
CA GLY A 2 53.51 -70.39 8.83
C GLY A 2 52.81 -69.45 9.82
N ALA A 3 53.27 -69.32 11.08
CA ALA A 3 52.61 -68.38 12.03
C ALA A 3 52.81 -66.92 11.80
N ASN A 4 53.94 -66.51 11.20
CA ASN A 4 54.18 -65.08 10.88
C ASN A 4 53.35 -64.60 9.70
N ASN A 5 53.06 -65.43 8.72
CA ASN A 5 52.22 -65.06 7.58
C ASN A 5 50.74 -64.89 8.00
N PHE A 6 50.24 -65.70 8.93
CA PHE A 6 48.90 -65.55 9.47
C PHE A 6 48.73 -64.27 10.27
N ALA A 7 49.70 -63.90 11.11
CA ALA A 7 49.70 -62.69 11.90
C ALA A 7 49.72 -61.42 10.96
N THR A 8 50.54 -61.44 9.90
CA THR A 8 50.60 -60.34 8.91
C THR A 8 49.35 -60.22 8.12
N LEU A 9 48.73 -61.31 7.64
CA LEU A 9 47.44 -61.31 6.93
C LEU A 9 46.32 -60.76 7.82
N ARG A 10 46.27 -61.14 9.06
CA ARG A 10 45.30 -60.70 10.06
C ARG A 10 45.44 -59.16 10.32
N THR A 11 46.66 -58.71 10.51
CA THR A 11 46.97 -57.29 10.71
C THR A 11 46.57 -56.43 9.45
N THR A 12 46.91 -56.93 8.29
CA THR A 12 46.54 -56.29 7.03
C THR A 12 45.02 -56.20 6.85
N SER A 13 44.28 -57.25 7.16
CA SER A 13 42.81 -57.24 7.10
C SER A 13 42.20 -56.26 8.10
N ILE A 14 42.71 -56.13 9.31
CA ILE A 14 42.25 -55.16 10.32
C ILE A 14 42.52 -53.71 9.85
N VAL A 15 43.72 -53.45 9.35
CA VAL A 15 44.11 -52.12 8.83
C VAL A 15 43.25 -51.73 7.63
N THR A 16 42.99 -52.64 6.69
CA THR A 16 42.11 -52.38 5.54
C THR A 16 40.67 -52.06 5.99
N ARG A 17 40.16 -52.78 6.96
CA ARG A 17 38.85 -52.52 7.56
C ARG A 17 38.78 -51.17 8.23
N GLN A 18 39.78 -50.81 9.02
CA GLN A 18 39.86 -49.49 9.68
C GLN A 18 39.95 -48.34 8.67
N LEU A 19 40.71 -48.50 7.60
CA LEU A 19 40.80 -47.51 6.52
C LEU A 19 39.46 -47.30 5.80
N LYS A 20 38.72 -48.41 5.57
CA LYS A 20 37.37 -48.31 4.98
C LYS A 20 36.38 -47.60 5.90
N GLU A 21 36.41 -47.92 7.20
CA GLU A 21 35.57 -47.27 8.20
C GLU A 21 35.90 -45.78 8.30
N HIS A 22 37.16 -45.41 8.35
CA HIS A 22 37.62 -44.03 8.40
C HIS A 22 37.25 -43.24 7.14
N ALA A 23 37.39 -43.83 5.96
CA ALA A 23 36.97 -43.25 4.71
C ALA A 23 35.45 -43.01 4.67
N ARG A 24 34.66 -43.94 5.21
CA ARG A 24 33.20 -43.81 5.31
C ARG A 24 32.81 -42.72 6.27
N ASP A 25 33.46 -42.60 7.42
CA ASP A 25 33.21 -41.54 8.41
C ASP A 25 33.56 -40.14 7.85
N ASN A 26 34.70 -40.08 7.16
CA ASN A 26 35.06 -38.81 6.47
C ASN A 26 34.04 -38.41 5.41
N GLN A 27 33.55 -39.35 4.61
CA GLN A 27 32.52 -39.12 3.63
C GLN A 27 31.22 -38.61 4.26
N LEU A 28 30.79 -39.22 5.36
CA LEU A 28 29.63 -38.79 6.12
C LEU A 28 29.83 -37.39 6.69
N GLN A 29 30.99 -37.07 7.23
CA GLN A 29 31.31 -35.73 7.72
C GLN A 29 31.29 -34.68 6.62
N GLU A 30 31.82 -34.99 5.45
CA GLU A 30 31.77 -34.09 4.29
C GLU A 30 30.35 -33.86 3.85
N GLN A 31 29.52 -34.91 3.78
CA GLN A 31 28.11 -34.78 3.44
C GLN A 31 27.35 -33.94 4.47
N MET A 32 27.58 -34.14 5.76
CA MET A 32 26.98 -33.39 6.85
C MET A 32 27.42 -31.92 6.79
N SER A 33 28.68 -31.66 6.54
CA SER A 33 29.23 -30.31 6.38
C SER A 33 28.63 -29.58 5.17
N GLY A 34 28.50 -30.28 4.04
CA GLY A 34 27.84 -29.77 2.82
C GLY A 34 26.38 -29.44 3.08
N TYR A 35 25.67 -30.33 3.78
CA TYR A 35 24.27 -30.08 4.14
C TYR A 35 24.11 -28.88 5.07
N LYS A 36 24.94 -28.74 6.09
CA LYS A 36 24.92 -27.56 6.97
C LYS A 36 25.21 -26.28 6.23
N ARG A 37 26.13 -26.28 5.28
CA ARG A 37 26.47 -25.13 4.43
C ARG A 37 25.29 -24.77 3.55
N MET A 38 24.68 -25.74 2.90
CA MET A 38 23.50 -25.53 2.06
C MET A 38 22.34 -24.96 2.87
N ARG A 39 22.08 -25.49 4.05
CA ARG A 39 21.04 -25.00 4.96
C ARG A 39 21.27 -23.56 5.38
N ARG A 40 22.52 -23.18 5.70
CA ARG A 40 22.86 -21.79 6.01
C ARG A 40 22.65 -20.86 4.83
N GLN A 41 23.01 -21.30 3.63
CA GLN A 41 22.81 -20.52 2.40
C GLN A 41 21.32 -20.32 2.11
N HIS A 42 20.52 -21.35 2.25
CA HIS A 42 19.07 -21.27 2.10
C HIS A 42 18.45 -20.33 3.13
N GLN A 43 18.85 -20.44 4.37
CA GLN A 43 18.36 -19.60 5.45
C GLN A 43 18.70 -18.12 5.21
N LYS A 44 19.93 -17.87 4.77
CA LYS A 44 20.35 -16.51 4.38
C LYS A 44 19.57 -15.99 3.19
N ALA A 45 19.33 -16.80 2.17
CA ALA A 45 18.57 -16.43 1.00
C ALA A 45 17.10 -16.12 1.35
N ILE A 46 16.49 -16.92 2.23
CA ILE A 46 15.12 -16.69 2.72
C ILE A 46 15.05 -15.36 3.48
N MET A 47 15.99 -15.08 4.38
CA MET A 47 16.03 -13.83 5.12
C MET A 47 16.18 -12.61 4.19
N GLN A 48 17.05 -12.72 3.19
CA GLN A 48 17.21 -11.66 2.19
C GLN A 48 15.94 -11.43 1.38
N LEU A 49 15.25 -12.51 1.01
CA LEU A 49 13.98 -12.44 0.30
C LEU A 49 12.88 -11.81 1.15
N GLU A 50 12.80 -12.19 2.42
CA GLU A 50 11.84 -11.60 3.38
C GLU A 50 12.08 -10.11 3.56
N ASP A 51 13.34 -9.69 3.74
CA ASP A 51 13.70 -8.29 3.87
C ASP A 51 13.35 -7.49 2.60
N LYS A 52 13.61 -8.06 1.43
CA LYS A 52 13.26 -7.45 0.15
C LYS A 52 11.75 -7.31 0.00
N CYS A 53 11.00 -8.35 0.30
CA CYS A 53 9.54 -8.31 0.24
C CYS A 53 8.96 -7.27 1.22
N ARG A 54 9.51 -7.19 2.41
CA ARG A 54 9.10 -6.19 3.41
C ARG A 54 9.36 -4.77 2.90
N GLN A 55 10.54 -4.53 2.35
CA GLN A 55 10.90 -3.23 1.80
C GLN A 55 10.00 -2.84 0.62
N GLU A 56 9.75 -3.76 -0.31
CA GLU A 56 8.84 -3.54 -1.43
C GLU A 56 7.40 -3.26 -0.95
N PHE A 57 6.95 -3.97 0.07
CA PHE A 57 5.64 -3.74 0.67
C PHE A 57 5.53 -2.36 1.32
N GLU A 58 6.54 -1.94 2.09
CA GLU A 58 6.57 -0.61 2.71
C GLU A 58 6.60 0.50 1.65
N GLU A 59 7.38 0.33 0.59
CA GLU A 59 7.43 1.28 -0.53
C GLU A 59 6.08 1.40 -1.24
N GLN A 60 5.41 0.27 -1.47
CA GLN A 60 4.07 0.25 -2.06
C GLN A 60 3.04 0.93 -1.16
N GLN A 61 3.09 0.64 0.12
CA GLN A 61 2.19 1.26 1.09
C GLN A 61 2.37 2.78 1.14
N GLN A 62 3.61 3.25 1.20
CA GLN A 62 3.89 4.69 1.17
C GLN A 62 3.42 5.36 -0.12
N ARG A 63 3.56 4.68 -1.25
CA ARG A 63 3.05 5.19 -2.54
C ARG A 63 1.54 5.31 -2.53
N LEU A 64 0.84 4.28 -2.08
CA LEU A 64 -0.61 4.27 -1.98
C LEU A 64 -1.12 5.33 -1.01
N ASP A 65 -0.45 5.53 0.13
CA ASP A 65 -0.81 6.58 1.09
C ASP A 65 -0.68 7.98 0.47
N LYS A 66 0.39 8.23 -0.27
CA LYS A 66 0.58 9.51 -0.99
C LYS A 66 -0.47 9.72 -2.08
N GLU A 67 -0.79 8.69 -2.84
CA GLU A 67 -1.83 8.75 -3.87
C GLU A 67 -3.21 9.00 -3.24
N TYR A 68 -3.49 8.34 -2.13
CA TYR A 68 -4.73 8.54 -1.38
C TYR A 68 -4.85 9.97 -0.84
N ASP A 69 -3.80 10.50 -0.24
CA ASP A 69 -3.78 11.88 0.25
C ASP A 69 -3.96 12.90 -0.88
N ALA A 70 -3.28 12.69 -2.01
CA ALA A 70 -3.42 13.54 -3.18
C ALA A 70 -4.86 13.51 -3.71
N LEU A 71 -5.47 12.33 -3.73
CA LEU A 71 -6.85 12.14 -4.19
C LEU A 71 -7.84 12.81 -3.24
N LEU A 72 -7.64 12.70 -1.93
CA LEU A 72 -8.44 13.41 -0.92
C LEU A 72 -8.35 14.93 -1.07
N GLN A 73 -7.16 15.47 -1.30
CA GLN A 73 -6.98 16.89 -1.51
C GLN A 73 -7.68 17.37 -2.80
N GLN A 74 -7.60 16.57 -3.85
CA GLN A 74 -8.30 16.86 -5.10
C GLN A 74 -9.81 16.88 -4.89
N PHE A 75 -10.34 15.90 -4.19
CA PHE A 75 -11.76 15.82 -3.82
C PHE A 75 -12.22 17.03 -3.02
N LYS A 76 -11.44 17.45 -2.03
CA LYS A 76 -11.74 18.64 -1.24
C LYS A 76 -11.82 19.89 -2.11
N LYS A 77 -10.86 20.09 -3.00
CA LYS A 77 -10.83 21.22 -3.92
C LYS A 77 -12.05 21.23 -4.86
N ASP A 78 -12.38 20.07 -5.41
CA ASP A 78 -13.53 19.93 -6.30
C ASP A 78 -14.85 20.16 -5.55
N LEU A 79 -14.95 19.67 -4.33
CA LEU A 79 -16.10 19.90 -3.46
C LEU A 79 -16.25 21.39 -3.13
N GLU A 80 -15.18 22.06 -2.75
CA GLU A 80 -15.16 23.50 -2.46
C GLU A 80 -15.57 24.32 -3.68
N LYS A 81 -15.08 23.97 -4.87
CA LYS A 81 -15.50 24.61 -6.12
C LYS A 81 -16.99 24.42 -6.38
N GLN A 82 -17.51 23.22 -6.19
CA GLN A 82 -18.93 22.97 -6.36
C GLN A 82 -19.79 23.72 -5.36
N ILE A 83 -19.40 23.72 -4.09
CA ILE A 83 -20.09 24.48 -3.04
C ILE A 83 -20.11 25.98 -3.39
N THR A 84 -18.96 26.53 -3.78
CA THR A 84 -18.85 27.94 -4.17
C THR A 84 -19.75 28.26 -5.38
N LYS A 85 -19.76 27.40 -6.39
CA LYS A 85 -20.58 27.54 -7.57
C LYS A 85 -22.09 27.49 -7.23
N GLN A 86 -22.49 26.52 -6.41
CA GLN A 86 -23.88 26.42 -5.95
C GLN A 86 -24.29 27.63 -5.10
N GLN A 87 -23.39 28.10 -4.23
CA GLN A 87 -23.65 29.30 -3.44
C GLN A 87 -23.83 30.55 -4.31
N GLN A 88 -23.00 30.71 -5.32
CA GLN A 88 -23.14 31.82 -6.28
C GLN A 88 -24.46 31.76 -7.08
N GLU A 89 -24.84 30.53 -7.51
CA GLU A 89 -26.13 30.35 -8.22
C GLU A 89 -27.31 30.64 -7.29
N LEU A 90 -27.23 30.19 -6.04
CA LEU A 90 -28.26 30.47 -5.05
C LEU A 90 -28.38 31.97 -4.77
N ASP A 91 -27.26 32.67 -4.61
CA ASP A 91 -27.23 34.13 -4.40
C ASP A 91 -27.83 34.89 -5.58
N LYS A 92 -27.54 34.45 -6.83
CA LYS A 92 -28.16 35.02 -8.02
C LYS A 92 -29.67 34.83 -8.02
N LYS A 93 -30.15 33.63 -7.70
CA LYS A 93 -31.59 33.32 -7.61
C LYS A 93 -32.27 34.15 -6.53
N VAL A 94 -31.65 34.27 -5.36
CA VAL A 94 -32.16 35.11 -4.27
C VAL A 94 -32.23 36.57 -4.66
N ARG A 95 -31.21 37.13 -5.31
CA ARG A 95 -31.22 38.48 -5.83
C ARG A 95 -32.33 38.70 -6.85
N LEU A 96 -32.49 37.78 -7.81
CA LEU A 96 -33.56 37.86 -8.79
C LEU A 96 -34.94 37.81 -8.13
N ALA A 97 -35.16 36.92 -7.18
CA ALA A 97 -36.39 36.84 -6.42
C ALA A 97 -36.65 38.13 -5.63
N PHE A 98 -35.62 38.70 -5.03
CA PHE A 98 -35.71 39.98 -4.32
C PHE A 98 -36.04 41.12 -5.27
N TYR A 99 -35.45 41.24 -6.46
CA TYR A 99 -35.78 42.21 -7.47
C TYR A 99 -37.21 42.10 -7.98
N VAL A 100 -37.66 40.88 -8.26
CA VAL A 100 -39.04 40.57 -8.67
C VAL A 100 -40.03 41.02 -7.60
N GLN A 101 -39.75 40.66 -6.35
CA GLN A 101 -40.62 41.06 -5.23
C GLN A 101 -40.65 42.56 -5.02
N LYS A 102 -39.52 43.25 -5.12
CA LYS A 102 -39.44 44.71 -5.03
C LYS A 102 -40.18 45.39 -6.19
N SER A 103 -40.02 44.87 -7.41
CA SER A 103 -40.71 45.34 -8.59
C SER A 103 -42.23 45.20 -8.45
N ASN A 104 -42.71 44.05 -7.96
CA ASN A 104 -44.13 43.81 -7.68
C ASN A 104 -44.67 44.77 -6.61
N TYR A 105 -43.90 44.98 -5.55
CA TYR A 105 -44.28 45.93 -4.50
C TYR A 105 -44.40 47.34 -5.02
N LEU A 106 -43.46 47.84 -5.80
CA LEU A 106 -43.49 49.15 -6.44
C LEU A 106 -44.68 49.29 -7.42
N PHE A 107 -44.96 48.24 -8.18
CA PHE A 107 -46.12 48.19 -9.09
C PHE A 107 -47.45 48.30 -8.33
N ILE A 108 -47.61 47.58 -7.23
CA ILE A 108 -48.78 47.64 -6.36
C ILE A 108 -48.95 49.03 -5.75
N VAL A 109 -47.87 49.61 -5.20
CA VAL A 109 -47.87 50.98 -4.66
C VAL A 109 -48.22 52.01 -5.70
N PHE A 110 -47.66 51.88 -6.91
CA PHE A 110 -47.97 52.75 -8.04
C PHE A 110 -49.46 52.67 -8.46
N SER A 111 -50.01 51.42 -8.54
CA SER A 111 -51.42 51.20 -8.84
C SER A 111 -52.36 51.83 -7.81
N ILE A 112 -52.03 51.70 -6.53
CA ILE A 112 -52.78 52.29 -5.42
C ILE A 112 -52.71 53.83 -5.51
N SER A 113 -51.55 54.41 -5.81
CA SER A 113 -51.35 55.84 -5.96
C SER A 113 -52.14 56.41 -7.16
N VAL A 114 -52.16 55.70 -8.28
CA VAL A 114 -52.98 56.11 -9.47
C VAL A 114 -54.48 56.05 -9.19
N LYS A 115 -54.95 55.00 -8.50
CA LYS A 115 -56.35 54.90 -8.09
C LYS A 115 -56.74 56.03 -7.13
N SER A 116 -55.87 56.34 -6.17
CA SER A 116 -56.10 57.45 -5.24
C SER A 116 -56.19 58.78 -5.95
N LYS A 117 -55.35 59.08 -6.96
CA LYS A 117 -55.41 60.28 -7.79
C LYS A 117 -56.67 60.31 -8.64
N CYS A 118 -57.11 59.19 -9.19
CA CYS A 118 -58.35 59.10 -9.95
C CYS A 118 -59.59 59.38 -9.07
N ASN A 119 -59.58 58.94 -7.83
CA ASN A 119 -60.70 59.22 -6.90
C ASN A 119 -60.75 60.65 -6.37
N THR A 120 -59.64 61.36 -6.35
CA THR A 120 -59.57 62.77 -5.95
C THR A 120 -59.96 63.78 -7.06
N THR A 121 -60.01 63.36 -8.32
CA THR A 121 -60.39 64.13 -9.45
C THR A 121 -61.89 64.06 -9.83
N THR A 122 -62.60 63.21 -9.13
CA THR A 122 -64.07 63.13 -9.23
C THR A 122 -64.72 63.85 -8.09
#